data_b4a61019464d96af8c378057e359c958
#
_entry.id   b4a61019464d96af8c378057e359c958
#
_cell.length_a   1.000
_cell.length_b   1.000
_cell.length_c   1.000
_cell.angle_alpha   90.00
_cell.angle_beta   90.00
_cell.angle_gamma   90.00
#
_symmetry.space_group_name_H-M   'P 1'
#
loop_
_entity.id
_entity.type
_entity.pdbx_description
1 polymer ?
#
loop_
_entity_poly.entity_id
_entity_poly.type
_entity_poly.pdbx_seq_one_letter_code
_entity_poly.pdbx_strand_id
1 'polypeptide(L)'
;MKTAYTLKIHRNVEKQLQRIPKNQRERLVTTMRSLRIDPRPPGCVKLDNVLFRVRQGQYRVIYAVFDKEVVIVICKVAKRAEDTYKNLQSLLDRAENVLGQE
;
A
#
# COMPACT_ATOMS: atom_id res chain seq x y z
N MET A 1 -4.57 9.98 21.67
CA MET A 1 -3.65 10.05 20.51
C MET A 1 -3.74 8.78 19.71
N LYS A 2 -3.78 8.91 18.39
CA LYS A 2 -3.76 7.74 17.51
C LYS A 2 -2.35 7.16 17.47
N THR A 3 -2.25 5.84 17.60
CA THR A 3 -0.99 5.15 17.42
C THR A 3 -0.63 5.13 15.93
N ALA A 4 0.59 5.55 15.60
CA ALA A 4 1.06 5.47 14.22
C ALA A 4 1.46 4.03 13.90
N TYR A 5 1.04 3.57 12.71
CA TYR A 5 1.43 2.25 12.22
C TYR A 5 2.85 2.28 11.69
N THR A 6 3.54 1.16 11.77
CA THR A 6 4.82 1.00 11.09
C THR A 6 4.57 0.76 9.61
N LEU A 7 5.24 1.53 8.75
CA LEU A 7 5.11 1.40 7.31
C LEU A 7 6.22 0.53 6.76
N LYS A 8 5.85 -0.55 6.09
CA LYS A 8 6.79 -1.41 5.38
C LYS A 8 6.42 -1.42 3.89
N ILE A 9 7.42 -1.41 3.03
CA ILE A 9 7.21 -1.35 1.59
C ILE A 9 7.84 -2.58 0.95
N HIS A 10 7.04 -3.32 0.18
CA HIS A 10 7.55 -4.48 -0.54
C HIS A 10 8.60 -4.04 -1.58
N ARG A 11 9.65 -4.83 -1.74
CA ARG A 11 10.77 -4.49 -2.63
C ARG A 11 10.34 -4.21 -4.08
N ASN A 12 9.30 -4.89 -4.56
CA ASN A 12 8.80 -4.65 -5.93
C ASN A 12 8.20 -3.25 -6.04
N VAL A 13 7.59 -2.74 -4.96
CA VAL A 13 7.06 -1.38 -4.93
C VAL A 13 8.21 -0.37 -4.96
N GLU A 14 9.29 -0.62 -4.24
CA GLU A 14 10.46 0.25 -4.27
C GLU A 14 11.02 0.37 -5.68
N LYS A 15 11.08 -0.75 -6.42
CA LYS A 15 11.51 -0.75 -7.81
C LYS A 15 10.53 0.03 -8.70
N GLN A 16 9.23 -0.13 -8.48
CA GLN A 16 8.22 0.61 -9.23
C GLN A 16 8.35 2.11 -9.02
N LEU A 17 8.57 2.53 -7.77
CA LEU A 17 8.70 3.95 -7.44
C LEU A 17 9.88 4.59 -8.18
N GLN A 18 10.98 3.87 -8.36
CA GLN A 18 12.14 4.39 -9.08
C GLN A 18 11.83 4.71 -10.54
N ARG A 19 10.83 4.07 -11.13
CA ARG A 19 10.43 4.28 -12.53
C ARG A 19 9.36 5.35 -12.69
N ILE A 20 8.83 5.85 -11.59
CA ILE A 20 7.77 6.84 -11.61
C ILE A 20 8.39 8.24 -11.56
N PRO A 21 7.89 9.20 -12.37
CA PRO A 21 8.43 10.56 -12.34
C PRO A 21 8.41 11.15 -10.93
N LYS A 22 9.42 11.96 -10.63
CA LYS A 22 9.67 12.47 -9.28
C LYS A 22 8.44 13.09 -8.64
N ASN A 23 7.71 13.95 -9.36
CA ASN A 23 6.54 14.64 -8.81
C ASN A 23 5.47 13.66 -8.34
N GLN A 24 5.20 12.66 -9.17
CA GLN A 24 4.18 11.66 -8.88
C GLN A 24 4.65 10.72 -7.77
N ARG A 25 5.94 10.37 -7.80
CA ARG A 25 6.54 9.52 -6.76
C ARG A 25 6.45 10.17 -5.39
N GLU A 26 6.74 11.46 -5.29
CA GLU A 26 6.65 12.18 -4.02
C GLU A 26 5.22 12.20 -3.47
N ARG A 27 4.23 12.37 -4.35
CA ARG A 27 2.83 12.33 -3.94
C ARG A 27 2.43 10.94 -3.45
N LEU A 28 2.91 9.89 -4.12
CA LEU A 28 2.65 8.52 -3.69
C LEU A 28 3.26 8.25 -2.32
N VAL A 29 4.50 8.67 -2.10
CA VAL A 29 5.17 8.48 -0.82
C VAL A 29 4.43 9.23 0.29
N THR A 30 3.97 10.45 0.02
CA THR A 30 3.18 11.21 0.97
C THR A 30 1.89 10.48 1.34
N THR A 31 1.20 9.93 0.34
CA THR A 31 -0.01 9.14 0.57
C THR A 31 0.29 7.92 1.42
N MET A 32 1.36 7.19 1.10
CA MET A 32 1.76 6.02 1.87
C MET A 32 2.03 6.36 3.34
N ARG A 33 2.74 7.46 3.57
CA ARG A 33 3.04 7.90 4.93
C ARG A 33 1.78 8.30 5.70
N SER A 34 0.83 8.91 5.02
CA SER A 34 -0.42 9.32 5.67
C SER A 34 -1.23 8.12 6.17
N LEU A 35 -1.07 6.95 5.54
CA LEU A 35 -1.74 5.73 5.97
C LEU A 35 -1.29 5.27 7.35
N ARG A 36 -0.12 5.69 7.81
CA ARG A 36 0.36 5.36 9.15
C ARG A 36 -0.54 5.94 10.24
N ILE A 37 -1.13 7.09 9.98
CA ILE A 37 -2.00 7.77 10.93
C ILE A 37 -3.46 7.39 10.71
N ASP A 38 -3.87 7.26 9.46
CA ASP A 38 -5.22 6.88 9.08
C ASP A 38 -5.15 5.77 8.03
N PRO A 39 -5.13 4.50 8.47
CA PRO A 39 -4.95 3.37 7.54
C PRO A 39 -6.17 3.12 6.65
N ARG A 40 -7.33 3.69 6.99
CA ARG A 40 -8.54 3.55 6.18
C ARG A 40 -9.12 4.92 5.90
N PRO A 41 -8.41 5.74 5.08
CA PRO A 41 -8.87 7.11 4.82
C PRO A 41 -10.14 7.12 3.98
N PRO A 42 -10.88 8.25 3.98
CA PRO A 42 -12.02 8.39 3.07
C PRO A 42 -11.61 8.10 1.63
N GLY A 43 -12.43 7.34 0.93
CA GLY A 43 -12.16 6.95 -0.46
C GLY A 43 -11.38 5.66 -0.61
N CYS A 44 -10.86 5.07 0.46
CA CYS A 44 -10.22 3.77 0.34
C CYS A 44 -11.28 2.69 0.11
N VAL A 45 -10.88 1.62 -0.58
CA VAL A 45 -11.76 0.50 -0.89
C VAL A 45 -11.16 -0.77 -0.32
N LYS A 46 -11.96 -1.54 0.40
CA LYS A 46 -11.55 -2.84 0.92
C LYS A 46 -11.60 -3.87 -0.22
N LEU A 47 -10.48 -4.52 -0.49
CA LEU A 47 -10.38 -5.52 -1.54
C LEU A 47 -10.54 -6.96 -1.02
N ASP A 48 -10.02 -7.21 0.16
CA ASP A 48 -10.08 -8.52 0.82
C ASP A 48 -9.75 -8.29 2.30
N ASN A 49 -9.77 -9.32 3.11
CA ASN A 49 -9.64 -9.24 4.58
C ASN A 49 -8.76 -8.09 5.08
N VAL A 50 -7.49 -8.06 4.71
CA VAL A 50 -6.56 -7.04 5.17
C VAL A 50 -6.11 -6.11 4.04
N LEU A 51 -6.54 -6.37 2.81
CA LEU A 51 -6.10 -5.61 1.63
C LEU A 51 -7.05 -4.47 1.33
N PHE A 52 -6.46 -3.31 1.11
CA PHE A 52 -7.18 -2.07 0.77
C PHE A 52 -6.51 -1.40 -0.40
N ARG A 53 -7.25 -0.52 -1.05
CA ARG A 53 -6.76 0.28 -2.15
C ARG A 53 -7.06 1.75 -1.90
N VAL A 54 -6.10 2.61 -2.18
CA VAL A 54 -6.30 4.06 -2.19
C VAL A 54 -5.80 4.60 -3.53
N ARG A 55 -6.44 5.63 -4.04
CA ARG A 55 -6.05 6.29 -5.29
C ARG A 55 -5.20 7.52 -5.00
N GLN A 56 -4.17 7.70 -5.83
CA GLN A 56 -3.35 8.90 -5.83
C GLN A 56 -3.04 9.26 -7.29
N GLY A 57 -3.72 10.31 -7.80
CA GLY A 57 -3.56 10.68 -9.19
C GLY A 57 -3.99 9.55 -10.12
N GLN A 58 -3.12 9.18 -11.05
CA GLN A 58 -3.40 8.08 -11.97
C GLN A 58 -2.99 6.70 -11.44
N TYR A 59 -2.55 6.65 -10.19
CA TYR A 59 -2.06 5.43 -9.58
C TYR A 59 -3.02 4.91 -8.52
N ARG A 60 -2.94 3.59 -8.30
CA ARG A 60 -3.61 2.92 -7.19
C ARG A 60 -2.55 2.30 -6.30
N VAL A 61 -2.69 2.53 -5.00
CA VAL A 61 -1.79 1.93 -4.00
C VAL A 61 -2.57 0.83 -3.31
N ILE A 62 -2.06 -0.40 -3.41
CA ILE A 62 -2.66 -1.55 -2.74
C ILE A 62 -1.80 -1.87 -1.54
N TYR A 63 -2.44 -1.95 -0.38
CA TYR A 63 -1.75 -2.13 0.89
C TYR A 63 -2.54 -3.05 1.81
N ALA A 64 -1.82 -3.63 2.76
CA ALA A 64 -2.42 -4.46 3.80
C ALA A 64 -2.35 -3.73 5.13
N VAL A 65 -3.40 -3.88 5.93
CA VAL A 65 -3.46 -3.31 7.28
C VAL A 65 -3.51 -4.46 8.28
N PHE A 66 -2.49 -4.56 9.10
CA PHE A 66 -2.41 -5.55 10.17
C PHE A 66 -2.59 -4.81 11.50
N ASP A 67 -3.82 -4.70 11.95
CA ASP A 67 -4.16 -3.93 13.15
C ASP A 67 -3.50 -4.47 14.41
N LYS A 68 -3.46 -5.78 14.53
CA LYS A 68 -2.89 -6.43 15.71
C LYS A 68 -1.40 -6.15 15.85
N GLU A 69 -0.68 -6.16 14.74
CA GLU A 69 0.75 -5.90 14.68
C GLU A 69 1.06 -4.41 14.58
N VAL A 70 0.05 -3.59 14.28
CA VAL A 70 0.17 -2.14 14.04
C VAL A 70 1.15 -1.88 12.90
N VAL A 71 0.95 -2.60 11.79
CA VAL A 71 1.82 -2.54 10.61
C VAL A 71 0.97 -2.35 9.36
N ILE A 72 1.46 -1.51 8.45
CA ILE A 72 0.94 -1.38 7.10
C ILE A 72 2.01 -1.84 6.13
N VAL A 73 1.64 -2.68 5.16
CA VAL A 73 2.54 -3.14 4.12
C VAL A 73 2.03 -2.65 2.77
N ILE A 74 2.85 -1.89 2.06
CA ILE A 74 2.53 -1.48 0.69
C ILE A 74 2.89 -2.64 -0.24
N CYS A 75 1.88 -3.21 -0.90
CA CYS A 75 2.03 -4.44 -1.70
C CYS A 75 2.25 -4.16 -3.17
N LYS A 76 1.60 -3.12 -3.71
CA LYS A 76 1.67 -2.83 -5.14
C LYS A 76 1.28 -1.38 -5.41
N VAL A 77 1.92 -0.77 -6.40
CA VAL A 77 1.50 0.48 -7.01
C VAL A 77 1.22 0.19 -8.47
N ALA A 78 0.05 0.55 -8.96
CA ALA A 78 -0.35 0.28 -10.34
C ALA A 78 -1.07 1.46 -10.94
N LYS A 79 -1.02 1.59 -12.26
CA LYS A 79 -1.79 2.61 -12.97
C LYS A 79 -3.26 2.21 -12.99
N ARG A 80 -4.14 3.21 -13.03
CA ARG A 80 -5.59 2.98 -13.00
C ARG A 80 -6.09 2.06 -14.12
N ALA A 81 -5.44 2.10 -15.27
CA ALA A 81 -5.83 1.30 -16.43
C ALA A 81 -5.44 -0.17 -16.31
N GLU A 82 -4.56 -0.53 -15.37
CA GLU A 82 -4.11 -1.90 -15.20
C GLU A 82 -5.12 -2.70 -14.40
N ASP A 83 -5.24 -4.00 -14.73
CA ASP A 83 -6.07 -4.92 -13.95
C ASP A 83 -5.32 -5.29 -12.67
N THR A 84 -5.59 -4.53 -11.61
CA THR A 84 -4.85 -4.66 -10.34
C THR A 84 -5.42 -5.71 -9.40
N TYR A 85 -6.62 -6.24 -9.69
CA TYR A 85 -7.32 -7.12 -8.74
C TYR A 85 -7.27 -8.58 -9.16
N LYS A 86 -6.52 -8.88 -10.19
CA LYS A 86 -6.52 -10.20 -10.81
C LYS A 86 -5.89 -11.28 -9.93
N ASN A 87 -5.07 -10.90 -8.96
CA ASN A 87 -4.33 -11.89 -8.18
C ASN A 87 -4.15 -11.42 -6.74
N LEU A 88 -5.28 -11.32 -6.02
CA LEU A 88 -5.28 -10.84 -4.64
C LEU A 88 -4.48 -11.75 -3.71
N GLN A 89 -4.50 -13.06 -3.95
CA GLN A 89 -3.75 -14.00 -3.12
C GLN A 89 -2.25 -13.72 -3.18
N SER A 90 -1.75 -13.40 -4.37
CA SER A 90 -0.33 -13.05 -4.53
C SER A 90 0.03 -11.79 -3.74
N LEU A 91 -0.86 -10.81 -3.73
CA LEU A 91 -0.63 -9.57 -2.96
C LEU A 91 -0.68 -9.83 -1.46
N LEU A 92 -1.59 -10.69 -1.03
CA LEU A 92 -1.69 -11.08 0.36
C LEU A 92 -0.42 -11.81 0.81
N ASP A 93 0.10 -12.70 -0.03
CA ASP A 93 1.35 -13.40 0.24
C ASP A 93 2.52 -12.42 0.39
N ARG A 94 2.58 -11.40 -0.47
CA ARG A 94 3.60 -10.35 -0.34
C ARG A 94 3.50 -9.65 1.01
N ALA A 95 2.28 -9.31 1.42
CA ALA A 95 2.06 -8.62 2.69
C ALA A 95 2.51 -9.47 3.87
N GLU A 96 2.15 -10.74 3.87
CA GLU A 96 2.51 -11.66 4.94
C GLU A 96 4.01 -11.89 5.01
N ASN A 97 4.66 -12.02 3.85
CA ASN A 97 6.12 -12.19 3.79
C ASN A 97 6.84 -10.98 4.38
N VAL A 98 6.41 -9.77 4.01
CA VAL A 98 7.03 -8.55 4.54
C VAL A 98 6.75 -8.42 6.04
N LEU A 99 5.54 -8.73 6.47
CA LEU A 99 5.17 -8.66 7.89
C LEU A 99 6.06 -9.57 8.74
N GLY A 100 6.42 -10.74 8.22
CA GLY A 100 7.27 -11.69 8.91
C GLY A 100 8.75 -11.34 8.91
N GLN A 101 9.17 -10.33 8.17
CA GLN A 101 10.56 -9.87 8.13
C GLN A 101 10.83 -8.90 9.27
N GLU A 102 11.96 -9.07 9.91
CA GLU A 102 12.43 -8.16 10.96
C GLU A 102 13.48 -7.20 10.44
#